data_f28575f8bd27b4a3ce096e32096f7962
#
_entry.id   f28575f8bd27b4a3ce096e32096f7962
#
_cell.length_a   1.000
_cell.length_b   1.000
_cell.length_c   1.000
_cell.angle_alpha   90.00
_cell.angle_beta   90.00
_cell.angle_gamma   90.00
#
_symmetry.space_group_name_H-M   'P 1'
#
loop_
_entity.id
_entity.type
_entity.pdbx_description
1 polymer ?
#
loop_
_entity_poly.entity_id
_entity_poly.type
_entity_poly.pdbx_seq_one_letter_code
_entity_poly.pdbx_strand_id
1 'polypeptide(L)' 'DYAVPEHKIALEVEGGVWTGGRHTSPKGFLGDIEKYNTATLMGWRVFRTTPDDLYKKKTLDLMKSAILNDFAP' A
#
# COMPACT_ATOMS: atom_id res chain seq x y z
N ASP A 1 1.37 1.39 -5.61
CA ASP A 1 1.67 2.41 -6.62
C ASP A 1 3.04 3.03 -6.44
N TYR A 2 3.52 3.10 -5.21
CA TYR A 2 4.87 3.56 -4.91
C TYR A 2 5.59 2.48 -4.11
N ALA A 3 6.91 2.41 -4.27
CA ALA A 3 7.67 1.39 -3.57
C ALA A 3 9.06 1.90 -3.18
N VAL A 4 9.54 1.40 -2.06
CA VAL A 4 10.92 1.61 -1.59
C VAL A 4 11.50 0.21 -1.45
N PRO A 5 12.06 -0.36 -2.53
CA PRO A 5 12.49 -1.76 -2.53
C PRO A 5 13.57 -2.08 -1.49
N GLU A 6 14.45 -1.14 -1.21
CA GLU A 6 15.52 -1.34 -0.23
C GLU A 6 14.97 -1.69 1.16
N HIS A 7 13.77 -1.22 1.45
CA HIS A 7 13.11 -1.44 2.74
C HIS A 7 11.92 -2.39 2.64
N LYS A 8 11.62 -2.87 1.42
CA LYS A 8 10.44 -3.70 1.14
C LYS A 8 9.17 -3.04 1.63
N ILE A 9 9.01 -1.78 1.32
CA ILE A 9 7.84 -0.99 1.67
C ILE A 9 7.12 -0.58 0.40
N ALA A 10 5.80 -0.69 0.41
CA ALA A 10 4.96 -0.24 -0.67
C ALA A 10 3.85 0.66 -0.13
N LEU A 11 3.44 1.64 -0.92
CA LEU A 11 2.33 2.52 -0.60
C LEU A 11 1.31 2.43 -1.73
N GLU A 12 0.11 1.96 -1.40
CA GLU A 12 -0.98 1.84 -2.34
C GLU A 12 -1.95 2.99 -2.17
N VAL A 13 -2.35 3.59 -3.29
CA VAL A 13 -3.33 4.69 -3.28
C VAL A 13 -4.69 4.12 -3.64
N GLU A 14 -5.58 4.13 -2.68
CA GLU A 14 -6.92 3.54 -2.81
C GLU A 14 -7.88 4.57 -3.37
N GLY A 15 -7.99 4.65 -4.70
CA GLY A 15 -8.81 5.66 -5.37
C GLY A 15 -10.19 5.20 -5.80
N GLY A 16 -10.47 3.91 -5.76
CA GLY A 16 -11.73 3.38 -6.26
C GLY A 16 -12.89 3.45 -5.29
N VAL A 17 -12.65 3.88 -4.07
CA VAL A 17 -13.64 3.87 -3.00
C VAL A 17 -14.89 4.67 -3.37
N TRP A 18 -14.71 5.81 -4.02
CA TRP A 18 -15.80 6.74 -4.33
C TRP A 18 -16.39 6.57 -5.71
N THR A 19 -15.70 5.89 -6.60
CA THR A 19 -16.07 5.86 -8.02
C THR A 19 -16.46 4.48 -8.51
N GLY A 20 -16.46 3.47 -7.64
CA GLY A 20 -16.76 2.12 -8.07
C GLY A 20 -15.69 1.54 -8.97
N GLY A 21 -14.43 1.86 -8.72
CA GLY A 21 -13.32 1.40 -9.54
C GLY A 21 -13.13 -0.11 -9.52
N ARG A 22 -11.99 -0.56 -9.99
CA ARG A 22 -11.71 -2.00 -10.21
C ARG A 22 -11.90 -2.87 -8.96
N HIS A 23 -11.76 -2.29 -7.79
CA HIS A 23 -11.89 -3.04 -6.52
C HIS A 23 -13.31 -3.52 -6.27
N THR A 24 -14.28 -3.01 -7.03
CA THR A 24 -15.67 -3.42 -6.88
C THR A 24 -16.01 -4.63 -7.73
N SER A 25 -15.15 -5.02 -8.69
CA SER A 25 -15.41 -6.19 -9.52
C SER A 25 -14.89 -7.44 -8.81
N PRO A 26 -15.57 -8.59 -8.97
CA PRO A 26 -15.08 -9.83 -8.36
C PRO A 26 -13.67 -10.19 -8.81
N LYS A 27 -13.38 -10.03 -10.08
CA LYS A 27 -12.06 -10.35 -10.62
C LYS A 27 -10.98 -9.45 -10.05
N GLY A 28 -11.24 -8.14 -9.98
CA GLY A 28 -10.28 -7.21 -9.41
C GLY A 28 -10.04 -7.45 -7.94
N PHE A 29 -11.11 -7.78 -7.21
CA PHE A 29 -11.01 -8.08 -5.79
C PHE A 29 -10.13 -9.32 -5.53
N LEU A 30 -10.36 -10.40 -6.27
CA LEU A 30 -9.57 -11.61 -6.13
C LEU A 30 -8.11 -11.38 -6.51
N GLY A 31 -7.86 -10.60 -7.55
CA GLY A 31 -6.50 -10.25 -7.96
C GLY A 31 -5.77 -9.47 -6.88
N ASP A 32 -6.46 -8.57 -6.19
CA ASP A 32 -5.87 -7.81 -5.10
C ASP A 32 -5.52 -8.72 -3.91
N ILE A 33 -6.36 -9.70 -3.61
CA ILE A 33 -6.07 -10.65 -2.54
C ILE A 33 -4.77 -11.40 -2.84
N GLU A 34 -4.62 -11.94 -4.05
CA GLU A 34 -3.40 -12.63 -4.45
C GLU A 34 -2.17 -11.72 -4.36
N LYS A 35 -2.31 -10.51 -4.87
CA LYS A 35 -1.22 -9.54 -4.89
C LYS A 35 -0.70 -9.25 -3.48
N TYR A 36 -1.60 -8.97 -2.56
CA TYR A 36 -1.19 -8.61 -1.20
C TYR A 36 -0.67 -9.80 -0.42
N ASN A 37 -1.26 -10.98 -0.63
CA ASN A 37 -0.75 -12.19 0.01
C ASN A 37 0.65 -12.51 -0.48
N THR A 38 0.90 -12.36 -1.77
CA THR A 38 2.24 -12.58 -2.34
C THR A 38 3.24 -11.59 -1.76
N ALA A 39 2.86 -10.32 -1.67
CA ALA A 39 3.74 -9.30 -1.10
C ALA A 39 4.10 -9.65 0.35
N THR A 40 3.11 -10.09 1.11
CA THR A 40 3.33 -10.46 2.51
C THR A 40 4.28 -11.65 2.61
N LEU A 41 4.12 -12.66 1.75
CA LEU A 41 5.02 -13.79 1.72
C LEU A 41 6.46 -13.39 1.42
N MET A 42 6.63 -12.35 0.62
CA MET A 42 7.95 -11.84 0.26
C MET A 42 8.52 -10.86 1.30
N GLY A 43 7.82 -10.66 2.39
CA GLY A 43 8.30 -9.81 3.47
C GLY A 43 8.03 -8.31 3.29
N TRP A 44 7.14 -7.96 2.38
CA TRP A 44 6.82 -6.55 2.14
C TRP A 44 5.84 -6.03 3.18
N ARG A 45 6.02 -4.76 3.55
CA ARG A 45 5.06 -4.02 4.36
C ARG A 45 4.29 -3.11 3.43
N VAL A 46 2.99 -3.32 3.31
CA VAL A 46 2.14 -2.57 2.39
C VAL A 46 1.29 -1.59 3.18
N PHE A 47 1.50 -0.31 2.93
CA PHE A 47 0.71 0.77 3.54
C PHE A 47 -0.28 1.28 2.52
N ARG A 48 -1.36 1.90 2.98
CA ARG A 48 -2.42 2.41 2.12
C ARG A 48 -2.75 3.84 2.44
N THR A 49 -3.11 4.58 1.41
CA THR A 49 -3.57 5.95 1.56
C THR A 49 -4.65 6.23 0.51
N THR A 50 -5.23 7.40 0.56
CA THR A 50 -6.20 7.84 -0.45
C THR A 50 -5.58 8.96 -1.27
N PRO A 51 -6.15 9.30 -2.45
CA PRO A 51 -5.64 10.42 -3.22
C PRO A 51 -5.67 11.73 -2.43
N ASP A 52 -6.69 11.92 -1.60
CA ASP A 52 -6.80 13.14 -0.78
C ASP A 52 -5.69 13.23 0.26
N ASP A 53 -5.26 12.10 0.79
CA ASP A 53 -4.27 12.06 1.87
C ASP A 53 -2.85 11.85 1.40
N LEU A 54 -2.66 11.53 0.13
CA LEU A 54 -1.35 11.12 -0.41
C LEU A 54 -0.23 12.12 -0.09
N TYR A 55 -0.50 13.41 -0.25
CA TYR A 55 0.51 14.44 -0.03
C TYR A 55 0.39 15.12 1.33
N LYS A 56 -0.46 14.61 2.21
CA LYS A 56 -0.58 15.19 3.54
C LYS A 56 0.56 14.76 4.46
N LYS A 57 0.82 15.59 5.46
CA LYS A 57 1.88 15.33 6.43
C LYS A 57 1.75 13.96 7.09
N LYS A 58 0.53 13.53 7.39
CA LYS A 58 0.32 12.24 8.07
C LYS A 58 0.85 11.07 7.24
N THR A 59 0.68 11.10 5.92
CA THR A 59 1.19 10.06 5.05
C THR A 59 2.71 10.09 4.98
N LEU A 60 3.29 11.28 4.85
CA LEU A 60 4.73 11.44 4.87
C LEU A 60 5.33 10.93 6.18
N ASP A 61 4.72 11.30 7.31
CA ASP A 61 5.19 10.86 8.62
C ASP A 61 5.10 9.34 8.77
N LEU A 62 4.03 8.75 8.26
CA LEU A 62 3.87 7.30 8.27
C LEU A 62 5.00 6.62 7.50
N MET A 63 5.32 7.10 6.32
CA MET A 63 6.37 6.51 5.49
C MET A 63 7.75 6.71 6.13
N LYS A 64 8.00 7.86 6.71
CA LYS A 64 9.24 8.09 7.44
C LYS A 64 9.38 7.12 8.61
N SER A 65 8.30 6.92 9.36
CA SER A 65 8.31 5.98 10.49
C SER A 65 8.56 4.56 10.01
N ALA A 66 7.97 4.18 8.87
CA ALA A 66 8.17 2.85 8.31
C ALA A 66 9.65 2.62 7.95
N ILE A 67 10.28 3.62 7.35
CA ILE A 67 11.70 3.53 6.99
C ILE A 67 12.58 3.43 8.23
N LEU A 68 12.30 4.25 9.24
CA LEU A 68 13.07 4.26 10.48
C LEU A 68 12.92 2.96 11.26
N ASN A 69 11.84 2.24 11.08
CA ASN A 69 11.57 0.98 11.78
C ASN A 69 11.76 -0.23 10.87
N ASP A 70 12.71 -0.14 9.97
CA ASP A 70 12.97 -1.17 8.96
C ASP A 70 13.91 -2.26 9.46
N PHE A 71 14.09 -2.37 10.73
CA PHE A 71 14.95 -3.39 11.33
C PHE A 71 14.16 -4.60 11.82
N ALA A 72 12.86 -4.58 11.68
CA ALA A 72 12.02 -5.63 12.21
C ALA A 72 12.37 -6.97 11.59
N PRO A 73 12.32 -8.05 12.35
CA PRO A 73 12.64 -9.37 11.85
C PRO A 73 11.68 -9.86 10.81
#